data_f7a23b244515383b8a6dc62b37b66551
#
_entry.id   f7a23b244515383b8a6dc62b37b66551
#
_cell.length_a   1.000
_cell.length_b   1.000
_cell.length_c   1.000
_cell.angle_alpha   90.00
_cell.angle_beta   90.00
_cell.angle_gamma   90.00
#
_symmetry.space_group_name_H-M   'P 1'
#
loop_
_entity.id
_entity.type
_entity.pdbx_description
1 polymer ?
#
loop_
_entity_poly.entity_id
_entity_poly.type
_entity_poly.pdbx_seq_one_letter_code
_entity_poly.pdbx_strand_id
1 'polypeptide(L)'
;MSGREIREYSRRMDSASAQLKPLVRSAVVKAAMDTVRDSKMLAPVDTGNLRNSIGSDITEAAGAIEAEVGPTADYGYYVEYGTSRGHRPQPFMGPAYDKNQPKLEQALGQIPEDVL
;
A
#
# COMPACT_ATOMS: atom_id res chain seq x y z
N MET A 1 0.52 -9.89 -18.95
CA MET A 1 0.33 -10.03 -17.50
C MET A 1 -1.11 -9.70 -17.13
N SER A 2 -1.73 -10.52 -16.35
CA SER A 2 -3.11 -10.27 -15.92
C SER A 2 -3.17 -9.29 -14.76
N GLY A 3 -4.32 -8.66 -14.53
CA GLY A 3 -4.52 -7.79 -13.38
C GLY A 3 -4.35 -8.50 -12.05
N ARG A 4 -4.59 -9.81 -12.02
CA ARG A 4 -4.40 -10.62 -10.84
C ARG A 4 -2.92 -10.72 -10.44
N GLU A 5 -2.03 -10.88 -11.42
CA GLU A 5 -0.60 -10.95 -11.15
C GLU A 5 -0.05 -9.64 -10.60
N ILE A 6 -0.58 -8.53 -11.08
CA ILE A 6 -0.19 -7.21 -10.59
C ILE A 6 -0.59 -7.04 -9.13
N ARG A 7 -1.76 -7.52 -8.75
CA ARG A 7 -2.23 -7.42 -7.38
C ARG A 7 -1.38 -8.23 -6.40
N GLU A 8 -0.73 -9.28 -6.85
CA GLU A 8 0.08 -10.12 -5.98
C GLU A 8 1.25 -9.40 -5.34
N TYR A 9 1.77 -8.33 -5.97
CA TYR A 9 2.87 -7.59 -5.37
C TYR A 9 2.43 -6.29 -4.68
N SER A 10 1.16 -5.96 -4.75
CA SER A 10 0.63 -4.84 -3.98
C SER A 10 0.74 -5.15 -2.49
N ARG A 11 1.09 -4.15 -1.71
CA ARG A 11 1.23 -4.32 -0.27
C ARG A 11 -0.11 -4.12 0.41
N ARG A 12 -0.38 -4.98 1.36
CA ARG A 12 -1.60 -4.95 2.14
C ARG A 12 -1.30 -4.36 3.51
N MET A 13 -2.04 -3.31 3.88
CA MET A 13 -1.96 -2.69 5.19
C MET A 13 -3.29 -2.95 5.89
N ASP A 14 -3.25 -3.67 7.00
CA ASP A 14 -4.47 -4.03 7.69
C ASP A 14 -4.30 -3.95 9.21
N SER A 15 -5.46 -3.94 9.91
CA SER A 15 -5.52 -4.05 11.35
C SER A 15 -6.24 -5.35 11.69
N ALA A 16 -5.49 -6.45 11.70
CA ALA A 16 -6.02 -7.81 11.61
C ALA A 16 -7.02 -8.20 12.69
N SER A 17 -6.98 -7.61 13.87
CA SER A 17 -7.87 -7.98 14.97
C SER A 17 -8.82 -6.86 15.36
N ALA A 18 -8.83 -5.76 14.61
CA ALA A 18 -9.59 -4.58 14.99
C ALA A 18 -11.06 -4.74 14.69
N GLN A 19 -11.88 -4.20 15.56
CA GLN A 19 -13.28 -3.95 15.26
C GLN A 19 -13.37 -2.71 14.39
N LEU A 20 -14.53 -2.52 13.71
CA LEU A 20 -14.75 -1.37 12.85
C LEU A 20 -15.01 -0.12 13.69
N LYS A 21 -13.96 0.47 14.19
CA LYS A 21 -14.02 1.69 14.99
C LYS A 21 -13.48 2.87 14.19
N PRO A 22 -14.04 4.07 14.35
CA PRO A 22 -13.60 5.23 13.56
C PRO A 22 -12.11 5.54 13.69
N LEU A 23 -11.51 5.36 14.85
CA LEU A 23 -10.09 5.63 15.05
C LEU A 23 -9.21 4.63 14.30
N VAL A 24 -9.59 3.35 14.29
CA VAL A 24 -8.87 2.33 13.52
C VAL A 24 -8.98 2.63 12.04
N ARG A 25 -10.17 2.95 11.55
CA ARG A 25 -10.39 3.30 10.16
C ARG A 25 -9.52 4.50 9.75
N SER A 26 -9.51 5.54 10.55
CA SER A 26 -8.71 6.74 10.26
C SER A 26 -7.22 6.42 10.17
N ALA A 27 -6.71 5.55 11.06
CA ALA A 27 -5.32 5.16 11.04
C ALA A 27 -4.96 4.39 9.77
N VAL A 28 -5.82 3.45 9.37
CA VAL A 28 -5.60 2.64 8.15
C VAL A 28 -5.66 3.53 6.91
N VAL A 29 -6.66 4.40 6.81
CA VAL A 29 -6.80 5.31 5.67
C VAL A 29 -5.60 6.24 5.56
N LYS A 30 -5.16 6.80 6.68
CA LYS A 30 -3.98 7.67 6.67
C LYS A 30 -2.74 6.93 6.20
N ALA A 31 -2.51 5.72 6.70
CA ALA A 31 -1.37 4.91 6.29
C ALA A 31 -1.42 4.58 4.79
N ALA A 32 -2.59 4.27 4.26
CA ALA A 32 -2.77 3.99 2.84
C ALA A 32 -2.47 5.24 2.00
N MET A 33 -2.98 6.39 2.40
CA MET A 33 -2.74 7.64 1.67
C MET A 33 -1.27 8.05 1.69
N ASP A 34 -0.60 7.88 2.84
CA ASP A 34 0.82 8.17 2.95
C ASP A 34 1.65 7.22 2.08
N THR A 35 1.26 5.95 2.01
CA THR A 35 1.92 4.95 1.18
C THR A 35 1.74 5.28 -0.31
N VAL A 36 0.54 5.67 -0.72
CA VAL A 36 0.30 6.13 -2.10
C VAL A 36 1.20 7.30 -2.44
N ARG A 37 1.22 8.31 -1.58
CA ARG A 37 2.06 9.50 -1.80
C ARG A 37 3.54 9.13 -1.92
N ASP A 38 4.06 8.34 -0.99
CA ASP A 38 5.48 8.00 -0.96
C ASP A 38 5.87 7.12 -2.14
N SER A 39 5.01 6.17 -2.53
CA SER A 39 5.28 5.33 -3.69
C SER A 39 5.26 6.14 -4.99
N LYS A 40 4.36 7.11 -5.10
CA LYS A 40 4.35 8.02 -6.26
C LYS A 40 5.63 8.84 -6.36
N MET A 41 6.18 9.27 -5.24
CA MET A 41 7.43 10.00 -5.22
C MET A 41 8.62 9.15 -5.64
N LEU A 42 8.57 7.86 -5.34
CA LEU A 42 9.65 6.93 -5.67
C LEU A 42 9.52 6.32 -7.07
N ALA A 43 8.34 6.35 -7.65
CA ALA A 43 8.10 5.77 -8.97
C ALA A 43 8.89 6.54 -10.04
N PRO A 44 9.48 5.85 -11.03
CA PRO A 44 10.19 6.52 -12.11
C PRO A 44 9.30 7.52 -12.84
N VAL A 45 9.85 8.69 -13.14
CA VAL A 45 9.11 9.80 -13.75
C VAL A 45 8.91 9.62 -15.25
N ASP A 46 9.75 8.83 -15.91
CA ASP A 46 9.71 8.60 -17.35
C ASP A 46 8.36 8.12 -17.86
N THR A 47 7.60 7.52 -16.97
CA THR A 47 6.29 6.98 -17.31
C THR A 47 5.28 7.53 -16.31
N GLY A 48 4.78 8.71 -16.57
CA GLY A 48 3.73 9.30 -15.75
C GLY A 48 2.55 8.36 -15.53
N ASN A 49 2.33 7.40 -16.44
CA ASN A 49 1.27 6.41 -16.31
C ASN A 49 1.43 5.51 -15.10
N LEU A 50 2.65 5.09 -14.78
CA LEU A 50 2.88 4.27 -13.59
C LEU A 50 2.50 5.04 -12.33
N ARG A 51 3.06 6.24 -12.17
CA ARG A 51 2.78 7.09 -11.01
C ARG A 51 1.29 7.35 -10.87
N ASN A 52 0.63 7.72 -11.96
CA ASN A 52 -0.80 8.05 -11.95
C ASN A 52 -1.68 6.84 -11.67
N SER A 53 -1.18 5.62 -11.91
CA SER A 53 -1.95 4.40 -11.68
C SER A 53 -1.90 3.93 -10.23
N ILE A 54 -1.03 4.49 -9.40
CA ILE A 54 -0.92 4.09 -8.00
C ILE A 54 -2.13 4.61 -7.23
N GLY A 55 -2.80 3.72 -6.53
CA GLY A 55 -3.98 4.06 -5.74
C GLY A 55 -4.15 3.09 -4.59
N SER A 56 -5.27 3.22 -3.90
CA SER A 56 -5.60 2.35 -2.77
C SER A 56 -7.05 1.93 -2.81
N ASP A 57 -7.31 0.71 -2.35
CA ASP A 57 -8.65 0.19 -2.09
C ASP A 57 -8.79 -0.10 -0.61
N ILE A 58 -9.82 0.45 0.01
CA ILE A 58 -10.13 0.23 1.42
C ILE A 58 -11.33 -0.70 1.48
N THR A 59 -11.19 -1.82 2.17
CA THR A 59 -12.29 -2.77 2.37
C THR A 59 -12.54 -2.98 3.85
N GLU A 60 -13.79 -3.18 4.20
CA GLU A 60 -14.23 -3.44 5.56
C GLU A 60 -15.06 -4.70 5.56
N ALA A 61 -14.59 -5.74 6.25
CA ALA A 61 -15.30 -7.00 6.31
C ALA A 61 -14.89 -7.78 7.55
N ALA A 62 -15.84 -8.50 8.14
CA ALA A 62 -15.59 -9.41 9.26
C ALA A 62 -14.90 -8.72 10.45
N GLY A 63 -15.22 -7.46 10.69
CA GLY A 63 -14.64 -6.73 11.82
C GLY A 63 -13.23 -6.20 11.58
N ALA A 64 -12.72 -6.27 10.35
CA ALA A 64 -11.39 -5.80 9.99
C ALA A 64 -11.46 -4.73 8.91
N ILE A 65 -10.50 -3.81 8.93
CA ILE A 65 -10.30 -2.82 7.87
C ILE A 65 -8.98 -3.14 7.19
N GLU A 66 -9.02 -3.17 5.87
CA GLU A 66 -7.88 -3.56 5.05
C GLU A 66 -7.68 -2.54 3.95
N ALA A 67 -6.42 -2.14 3.73
CA ALA A 67 -6.06 -1.28 2.62
C ALA A 67 -5.07 -2.01 1.71
N GLU A 68 -5.37 -1.99 0.42
CA GLU A 68 -4.47 -2.52 -0.60
C GLU A 68 -3.97 -1.34 -1.42
N VAL A 69 -2.66 -1.16 -1.49
CA VAL A 69 -2.03 -0.05 -2.21
C VAL A 69 -1.17 -0.61 -3.33
N GLY A 70 -1.33 -0.10 -4.53
CA GLY A 70 -0.52 -0.52 -5.64
C GLY A 70 -0.89 0.16 -6.95
N PRO A 71 -0.05 -0.06 -7.98
CA PRO A 71 -0.33 0.45 -9.31
C PRO A 71 -1.31 -0.46 -10.05
N THR A 72 -2.04 0.13 -10.98
CA THR A 72 -2.86 -0.63 -11.92
C THR A 72 -2.17 -0.80 -13.27
N ALA A 73 -1.04 -0.11 -13.50
CA ALA A 73 -0.28 -0.26 -14.73
C ALA A 73 0.41 -1.63 -14.76
N ASP A 74 0.31 -2.31 -15.90
CA ASP A 74 0.79 -3.68 -16.07
C ASP A 74 2.29 -3.84 -15.84
N TYR A 75 3.07 -2.83 -16.17
CA TYR A 75 4.52 -2.90 -16.08
C TYR A 75 5.06 -2.55 -14.68
N GLY A 76 4.20 -2.23 -13.73
CA GLY A 76 4.62 -1.87 -12.37
C GLY A 76 5.43 -2.95 -11.69
N TYR A 77 5.07 -4.22 -11.90
CA TYR A 77 5.82 -5.35 -11.36
C TYR A 77 7.28 -5.33 -11.81
N TYR A 78 7.52 -5.09 -13.09
CA TYR A 78 8.86 -5.08 -13.65
C TYR A 78 9.68 -3.89 -13.16
N VAL A 79 9.04 -2.76 -12.88
CA VAL A 79 9.73 -1.62 -12.30
C VAL A 79 10.18 -1.94 -10.88
N GLU A 80 9.32 -2.57 -10.09
CA GLU A 80 9.64 -2.91 -8.70
C GLU A 80 10.78 -3.91 -8.60
N TYR A 81 10.75 -4.98 -9.40
CA TYR A 81 11.62 -6.12 -9.23
C TYR A 81 12.66 -6.28 -10.33
N GLY A 82 12.62 -5.47 -11.39
CA GLY A 82 13.50 -5.61 -12.53
C GLY A 82 13.05 -6.70 -13.46
N THR A 83 13.81 -6.91 -14.53
CA THR A 83 13.54 -7.95 -15.51
C THR A 83 14.75 -8.84 -15.71
N SER A 84 14.52 -10.05 -16.22
CA SER A 84 15.58 -10.98 -16.60
C SER A 84 16.45 -10.48 -17.74
N ARG A 85 16.00 -9.45 -18.46
CA ARG A 85 16.73 -8.86 -19.59
C ARG A 85 17.66 -7.73 -19.18
N GLY A 86 17.90 -7.54 -17.88
CA GLY A 86 18.90 -6.60 -17.38
C GLY A 86 18.39 -5.24 -16.95
N HIS A 87 17.08 -5.01 -16.93
CA HIS A 87 16.54 -3.80 -16.33
C HIS A 87 16.69 -3.88 -14.83
N ARG A 88 17.34 -2.89 -14.24
CA ARG A 88 17.56 -2.85 -12.80
C ARG A 88 16.24 -2.57 -12.07
N PRO A 89 16.03 -3.18 -10.91
CA PRO A 89 14.90 -2.83 -10.07
C PRO A 89 14.96 -1.35 -9.68
N GLN A 90 13.79 -0.72 -9.70
CA GLN A 90 13.62 0.63 -9.17
C GLN A 90 12.45 0.58 -8.19
N PRO A 91 12.66 0.06 -6.96
CA PRO A 91 11.57 -0.16 -6.02
C PRO A 91 10.87 1.13 -5.64
N PHE A 92 9.56 1.10 -5.64
CA PHE A 92 8.72 2.23 -5.24
C PHE A 92 7.66 1.81 -4.21
N MET A 93 7.11 0.59 -4.31
CA MET A 93 6.11 0.09 -3.38
C MET A 93 6.74 -0.42 -2.09
N GLY A 94 7.81 -1.22 -2.20
CA GLY A 94 8.47 -1.81 -1.03
C GLY A 94 8.95 -0.75 -0.04
N PRO A 95 9.76 0.22 -0.49
CA PRO A 95 10.23 1.28 0.41
C PRO A 95 9.10 2.11 1.01
N ALA A 96 8.06 2.42 0.23
CA ALA A 96 6.91 3.18 0.73
C ALA A 96 6.17 2.40 1.81
N TYR A 97 5.93 1.11 1.59
CA TYR A 97 5.30 0.22 2.56
C TYR A 97 6.15 0.12 3.83
N ASP A 98 7.44 -0.12 3.68
CA ASP A 98 8.35 -0.30 4.82
C ASP A 98 8.45 0.95 5.69
N LYS A 99 8.25 2.11 5.09
CA LYS A 99 8.23 3.37 5.83
C LYS A 99 6.93 3.57 6.60
N ASN A 100 5.80 3.19 6.02
CA ASN A 100 4.48 3.54 6.55
C ASN A 100 3.83 2.46 7.42
N GLN A 101 4.17 1.18 7.23
CA GLN A 101 3.61 0.11 8.04
C GLN A 101 3.93 0.26 9.53
N PRO A 102 5.19 0.57 9.93
CA PRO A 102 5.49 0.78 11.34
C PRO A 102 4.72 1.96 11.94
N LYS A 103 4.46 3.00 11.15
CA LYS A 103 3.67 4.14 11.62
C LYS A 103 2.23 3.76 11.87
N LEU A 104 1.66 2.89 11.02
CA LEU A 104 0.33 2.35 11.25
C LEU A 104 0.28 1.54 12.54
N GLU A 105 1.23 0.64 12.73
CA GLU A 105 1.30 -0.19 13.94
C GLU A 105 1.40 0.67 15.20
N GLN A 106 2.21 1.72 15.15
CA GLN A 106 2.35 2.65 16.26
C GLN A 106 1.04 3.39 16.53
N ALA A 107 0.38 3.86 15.48
CA ALA A 107 -0.91 4.56 15.62
C ALA A 107 -1.97 3.65 16.24
N LEU A 108 -2.04 2.39 15.80
CA LEU A 108 -2.98 1.42 16.34
C LEU A 108 -2.68 1.12 17.81
N GLY A 109 -1.40 1.05 18.18
CA GLY A 109 -0.99 0.81 19.57
C GLY A 109 -1.33 1.96 20.51
N GLN A 110 -1.58 3.15 20.01
CA GLN A 110 -1.96 4.31 20.81
C GLN A 110 -3.47 4.41 21.03
N ILE A 111 -4.26 3.57 20.38
CA ILE A 111 -5.71 3.57 20.58
C ILE A 111 -6.00 2.83 21.89
N PRO A 112 -6.71 3.47 22.86
CA PRO A 112 -7.04 2.81 24.12
C PRO A 112 -7.88 1.55 23.90
N GLU A 113 -7.59 0.51 24.68
CA GLU A 113 -8.30 -0.76 24.57
C GLU A 113 -9.80 -0.63 24.78
N ASP A 114 -10.22 0.28 25.62
CA ASP A 114 -11.64 0.49 25.90
C ASP A 114 -12.39 1.14 24.75
N VAL A 115 -11.69 1.61 23.74
CA VAL A 115 -12.27 2.18 22.52
C VAL A 115 -12.45 1.13 21.43
N LEU A 116 -11.69 0.04 21.50
CA LEU A 116 -11.74 -1.01 20.48
C LEU A 116 -12.84 -2.04 20.72
#